data_b56d78d62081449e1d2554e9dc468c4a
#
_entry.id   b56d78d62081449e1d2554e9dc468c4a
#
_cell.length_a   1.000
_cell.length_b   1.000
_cell.length_c   1.000
_cell.angle_alpha   90.00
_cell.angle_beta   90.00
_cell.angle_gamma   90.00
#
_symmetry.space_group_name_H-M   'P 1'
#
loop_
_entity.id
_entity.type
_entity.pdbx_description
1 polymer ?
#
loop_
_entity_poly.entity_id
_entity_poly.type
_entity_poly.pdbx_seq_one_letter_code
_entity_poly.pdbx_strand_id
1 'polypeptide(L)'
;MKTGALSMLCALFSFSLFACSGDAADDHVADADTAESEEAATTAGRATYYRVVRQDFRRCAFPMCGGVYIARVNAASTKCADGTYQQDCYVADLDLSGLGLTPAHASSISSKADAGLVVLRGSIKNHNFGGRTAPRFDATEAWDQVGTGQASGTFYKVVDRGIRCITTPCPSFEEAKLNSSAATKMVGFDLSNAGLDGDQAASVYVASQTGVLAAGSNVVTPNAGPAGAATDLVATATYVRVSPIAAYCDDDSQCVMTSSTKSISKKSECYCRTCPGALDVDTATENEQDYANLCSTFSGPCPAVKCMFRAAKCVQHQCTAVAPVVE
;
A
#
# COMPACT_ATOMS: atom_id res chain seq x y z
N MET A 1 -67.80 23.49 -10.36
CA MET A 1 -68.01 24.53 -11.42
C MET A 1 -66.67 24.78 -12.10
N LYS A 2 -66.70 24.58 -13.44
CA LYS A 2 -65.74 25.01 -14.48
C LYS A 2 -64.34 24.35 -14.44
N THR A 3 -64.03 23.29 -15.20
CA THR A 3 -63.90 23.12 -16.69
C THR A 3 -62.81 23.96 -17.35
N GLY A 4 -61.92 23.30 -18.03
CA GLY A 4 -61.06 23.81 -19.10
C GLY A 4 -59.74 23.02 -19.14
N ALA A 5 -59.61 21.95 -19.90
CA ALA A 5 -59.39 21.76 -21.35
C ALA A 5 -57.90 21.98 -21.68
N LEU A 6 -57.14 20.91 -21.92
CA LEU A 6 -56.75 20.28 -23.19
C LEU A 6 -56.02 21.21 -24.15
N SER A 7 -54.73 20.99 -24.38
CA SER A 7 -54.15 21.13 -25.70
C SER A 7 -52.87 20.31 -25.85
N MET A 8 -52.98 19.35 -26.70
CA MET A 8 -52.03 18.45 -27.32
C MET A 8 -51.39 19.22 -28.50
N LEU A 9 -50.08 19.27 -28.57
CA LEU A 9 -49.43 19.55 -29.91
C LEU A 9 -48.20 18.68 -30.10
N CYS A 10 -48.34 17.72 -30.98
CA CYS A 10 -47.28 17.00 -31.65
C CYS A 10 -46.55 17.94 -32.63
N ALA A 11 -45.24 17.89 -32.72
CA ALA A 11 -44.53 18.28 -33.90
C ALA A 11 -43.28 17.44 -34.09
N LEU A 12 -43.29 16.80 -35.14
CA LEU A 12 -42.47 15.89 -35.91
C LEU A 12 -41.12 16.44 -36.36
N PHE A 13 -40.14 15.54 -36.44
CA PHE A 13 -39.09 15.35 -37.44
C PHE A 13 -38.17 16.50 -37.84
N SER A 14 -36.87 16.25 -37.68
CA SER A 14 -35.99 16.32 -38.86
C SER A 14 -34.71 15.53 -38.63
N PHE A 15 -34.54 14.43 -39.30
CA PHE A 15 -33.31 13.73 -39.61
C PHE A 15 -32.46 14.65 -40.52
N SER A 16 -31.22 14.87 -40.15
CA SER A 16 -30.22 15.40 -41.08
C SER A 16 -29.00 14.50 -41.03
N LEU A 17 -28.92 13.64 -42.05
CA LEU A 17 -27.72 12.97 -42.49
C LEU A 17 -26.80 14.02 -43.13
N PHE A 18 -25.59 14.17 -42.64
CA PHE A 18 -24.49 14.76 -43.37
C PHE A 18 -23.36 13.78 -43.49
N ALA A 19 -23.08 13.43 -44.71
CA ALA A 19 -22.01 12.57 -45.15
C ALA A 19 -20.67 13.29 -45.19
N CYS A 20 -19.62 12.48 -45.15
CA CYS A 20 -18.20 12.72 -45.32
C CYS A 20 -17.78 13.84 -46.24
N SER A 21 -16.72 14.55 -45.86
CA SER A 21 -15.60 14.85 -46.75
C SER A 21 -14.36 15.09 -45.90
N GLY A 22 -13.29 14.34 -46.19
CA GLY A 22 -11.99 14.53 -45.60
C GLY A 22 -11.31 15.78 -46.12
N ASP A 23 -10.42 16.32 -45.33
CA ASP A 23 -9.14 16.88 -45.81
C ASP A 23 -8.15 16.92 -44.64
N ALA A 24 -6.89 16.68 -45.00
CA ALA A 24 -5.74 16.52 -44.12
C ALA A 24 -5.11 17.86 -43.74
N ALA A 25 -4.28 17.79 -42.69
CA ALA A 25 -3.24 18.70 -42.19
C ALA A 25 -3.70 19.91 -41.37
N ASP A 26 -3.35 19.99 -40.09
CA ASP A 26 -2.14 20.62 -39.63
C ASP A 26 -1.99 20.49 -38.10
N ASP A 27 -0.76 20.27 -37.69
CA ASP A 27 -0.24 20.28 -36.35
C ASP A 27 -0.58 21.58 -35.60
N HIS A 28 -1.28 21.46 -34.47
CA HIS A 28 -1.09 22.32 -33.32
C HIS A 28 -1.27 21.48 -32.04
N VAL A 29 -0.14 21.09 -31.45
CA VAL A 29 -0.06 20.70 -30.06
C VAL A 29 -0.49 21.90 -29.24
N ALA A 30 -1.75 21.94 -28.88
CA ALA A 30 -2.24 22.78 -27.79
C ALA A 30 -2.25 21.93 -26.54
N ASP A 31 -1.40 22.30 -25.58
CA ASP A 31 -1.53 21.90 -24.20
C ASP A 31 -2.95 22.23 -23.73
N ALA A 32 -3.83 21.26 -23.85
CA ALA A 32 -5.11 21.29 -23.20
C ALA A 32 -4.88 20.78 -21.75
N ASP A 33 -4.65 21.71 -20.84
CA ASP A 33 -5.05 21.55 -19.44
C ASP A 33 -6.54 21.19 -19.45
N THR A 34 -6.81 19.91 -19.67
CA THR A 34 -8.15 19.39 -19.50
C THR A 34 -8.37 19.36 -18.00
N ALA A 35 -9.09 20.37 -17.51
CA ALA A 35 -9.69 20.36 -16.18
C ALA A 35 -10.25 18.96 -15.94
N GLU A 36 -9.63 18.25 -15.00
CA GLU A 36 -10.16 16.98 -14.49
C GLU A 36 -11.56 17.28 -14.00
N SER A 37 -12.56 16.95 -14.80
CA SER A 37 -13.94 16.93 -14.33
C SER A 37 -14.00 15.91 -13.23
N GLU A 38 -14.11 16.42 -12.00
CA GLU A 38 -14.33 15.68 -10.79
C GLU A 38 -15.52 14.73 -10.98
N GLU A 39 -15.25 13.45 -11.14
CA GLU A 39 -16.17 12.43 -10.66
C GLU A 39 -16.18 12.47 -9.12
N ALA A 40 -16.62 13.58 -8.57
CA ALA A 40 -16.81 13.79 -7.14
C ALA A 40 -18.09 13.13 -6.63
N ALA A 41 -18.79 12.38 -7.47
CA ALA A 41 -20.04 11.73 -7.08
C ALA A 41 -19.80 10.26 -6.80
N THR A 42 -19.99 9.87 -5.53
CA THR A 42 -20.22 8.52 -4.99
C THR A 42 -19.04 7.72 -4.47
N THR A 43 -18.05 8.33 -3.80
CA THR A 43 -17.05 7.53 -3.07
C THR A 43 -17.05 7.73 -1.55
N ALA A 44 -18.21 8.02 -0.96
CA ALA A 44 -18.36 7.84 0.48
C ALA A 44 -18.20 6.35 0.80
N GLY A 45 -17.00 5.96 1.29
CA GLY A 45 -16.70 4.59 1.69
C GLY A 45 -15.70 3.83 0.82
N ARG A 46 -15.28 4.32 -0.33
CA ARG A 46 -14.25 3.65 -1.13
C ARG A 46 -12.86 4.01 -0.58
N ALA A 47 -12.10 2.98 -0.16
CA ALA A 47 -10.75 3.16 0.33
C ALA A 47 -9.86 3.79 -0.76
N THR A 48 -9.17 4.86 -0.40
CA THR A 48 -8.25 5.59 -1.27
C THR A 48 -6.85 5.64 -0.68
N TYR A 49 -5.85 6.10 -1.46
CA TYR A 49 -4.46 6.16 -1.01
C TYR A 49 -4.13 7.52 -0.43
N TYR A 50 -3.43 7.52 0.72
CA TYR A 50 -3.04 8.70 1.48
C TYR A 50 -1.58 8.60 1.92
N ARG A 51 -1.00 9.74 2.28
CA ARG A 51 0.28 9.84 2.99
C ARG A 51 0.13 10.75 4.19
N VAL A 52 0.87 10.47 5.25
CA VAL A 52 1.10 11.44 6.32
C VAL A 52 2.03 12.52 5.77
N VAL A 53 1.64 13.77 5.93
CA VAL A 53 2.39 14.93 5.43
C VAL A 53 3.00 15.77 6.53
N ARG A 54 2.47 15.67 7.75
CA ARG A 54 3.01 16.34 8.94
C ARG A 54 2.38 15.79 10.21
N GLN A 55 3.12 15.88 11.31
CA GLN A 55 2.62 15.62 12.65
C GLN A 55 1.92 16.87 13.24
N ASP A 56 1.02 16.65 14.19
CA ASP A 56 0.36 17.70 14.93
C ASP A 56 1.06 17.95 16.27
N PHE A 57 1.84 19.02 16.36
CA PHE A 57 2.57 19.41 17.56
C PHE A 57 1.80 20.34 18.48
N ARG A 58 0.51 20.57 18.25
CA ARG A 58 -0.31 21.41 19.13
C ARG A 58 -0.41 20.79 20.51
N ARG A 59 -0.40 21.66 21.53
CA ARG A 59 -0.49 21.22 22.95
C ARG A 59 -1.92 21.35 23.45
N CYS A 60 -2.74 20.39 23.15
CA CYS A 60 -4.08 20.23 23.71
C CYS A 60 -4.34 18.78 24.10
N ALA A 61 -5.51 18.51 24.70
CA ALA A 61 -5.84 17.15 25.11
C ALA A 61 -6.26 16.30 23.90
N PHE A 62 -5.77 15.07 23.84
CA PHE A 62 -6.24 14.05 22.89
C PHE A 62 -7.77 13.89 23.00
N PRO A 63 -8.51 13.69 21.92
CA PRO A 63 -8.08 13.49 20.53
C PRO A 63 -8.06 14.78 19.68
N MET A 64 -8.08 15.97 20.30
CA MET A 64 -8.16 17.24 19.57
C MET A 64 -6.81 17.67 18.98
N CYS A 65 -5.72 17.10 19.46
CA CYS A 65 -4.36 17.27 18.93
C CYS A 65 -3.47 16.07 19.28
N GLY A 66 -2.23 16.09 18.78
CA GLY A 66 -1.26 15.01 18.97
C GLY A 66 -1.39 13.88 17.95
N GLY A 67 -2.26 14.03 16.93
CA GLY A 67 -2.36 13.12 15.80
C GLY A 67 -1.50 13.57 14.61
N VAL A 68 -1.95 13.24 13.41
CA VAL A 68 -1.25 13.56 12.16
C VAL A 68 -2.16 14.23 11.14
N TYR A 69 -1.56 14.84 10.14
CA TYR A 69 -2.26 15.34 8.97
C TYR A 69 -1.97 14.44 7.78
N ILE A 70 -3.02 14.00 7.09
CA ILE A 70 -2.92 13.13 5.93
C ILE A 70 -3.44 13.83 4.69
N ALA A 71 -2.78 13.58 3.56
CA ALA A 71 -3.18 14.08 2.26
C ALA A 71 -3.45 12.93 1.29
N ARG A 72 -4.47 13.09 0.47
CA ARG A 72 -4.79 12.16 -0.61
C ARG A 72 -3.71 12.21 -1.68
N VAL A 73 -3.19 11.07 -2.05
CA VAL A 73 -2.15 10.94 -3.07
C VAL A 73 -2.69 11.33 -4.44
N ASN A 74 -1.88 12.05 -5.24
CA ASN A 74 -2.24 12.56 -6.57
C ASN A 74 -3.46 13.48 -6.62
N ALA A 75 -3.77 14.18 -5.54
CA ALA A 75 -4.90 15.10 -5.49
C ALA A 75 -4.48 16.43 -4.85
N ALA A 76 -5.02 17.53 -5.35
CA ALA A 76 -4.78 18.85 -4.78
C ALA A 76 -5.53 19.07 -3.45
N SER A 77 -6.58 18.27 -3.20
CA SER A 77 -7.37 18.36 -1.98
C SER A 77 -7.78 16.99 -1.45
N THR A 78 -8.00 16.93 -0.15
CA THR A 78 -8.41 15.75 0.61
C THR A 78 -9.78 16.01 1.21
N LYS A 79 -10.72 15.09 1.05
CA LYS A 79 -12.01 15.15 1.72
C LYS A 79 -11.86 14.73 3.17
N CYS A 80 -12.14 15.60 4.11
CA CYS A 80 -12.04 15.35 5.54
C CYS A 80 -13.30 14.68 6.11
N ALA A 81 -13.25 14.21 7.36
CA ALA A 81 -14.36 13.53 8.03
C ALA A 81 -15.61 14.38 8.22
N ASP A 82 -15.45 15.71 8.26
CA ASP A 82 -16.55 16.69 8.33
C ASP A 82 -17.18 17.01 6.96
N GLY A 83 -16.66 16.36 5.89
CA GLY A 83 -17.11 16.57 4.52
C GLY A 83 -16.45 17.75 3.80
N THR A 84 -15.62 18.56 4.47
CA THR A 84 -14.87 19.66 3.85
C THR A 84 -13.71 19.13 2.99
N TYR A 85 -13.26 19.97 2.04
CA TYR A 85 -12.08 19.69 1.23
C TYR A 85 -10.95 20.61 1.63
N GLN A 86 -9.81 20.04 2.04
CA GLN A 86 -8.61 20.76 2.46
C GLN A 86 -7.38 20.14 1.81
N GLN A 87 -6.24 20.82 1.82
CA GLN A 87 -4.98 20.26 1.32
C GLN A 87 -4.62 18.97 2.07
N ASP A 88 -4.75 19.00 3.40
CA ASP A 88 -4.58 17.87 4.29
C ASP A 88 -5.67 17.85 5.36
N CYS A 89 -5.96 16.68 5.92
CA CYS A 89 -6.94 16.48 6.98
C CYS A 89 -6.27 16.00 8.25
N TYR A 90 -6.66 16.60 9.37
CA TYR A 90 -6.28 16.07 10.69
C TYR A 90 -6.95 14.73 10.94
N VAL A 91 -6.20 13.77 11.47
CA VAL A 91 -6.69 12.54 12.08
C VAL A 91 -6.01 12.36 13.44
N ALA A 92 -6.82 12.04 14.45
CA ALA A 92 -6.32 11.86 15.82
C ALA A 92 -5.50 10.58 15.96
N ASP A 93 -5.77 9.59 15.12
CA ASP A 93 -5.16 8.27 15.19
C ASP A 93 -5.12 7.58 13.81
N LEU A 94 -4.11 6.75 13.61
CA LEU A 94 -3.96 5.82 12.48
C LEU A 94 -4.27 4.40 12.97
N ASP A 95 -5.46 3.90 12.66
CA ASP A 95 -5.84 2.53 13.01
C ASP A 95 -5.28 1.54 11.98
N LEU A 96 -4.23 0.83 12.37
CA LEU A 96 -3.58 -0.21 11.59
C LEU A 96 -4.08 -1.63 11.92
N SER A 97 -5.05 -1.78 12.84
CA SER A 97 -5.55 -3.09 13.31
C SER A 97 -6.10 -3.96 12.18
N GLY A 98 -6.69 -3.34 11.16
CA GLY A 98 -7.18 -4.02 9.96
C GLY A 98 -6.10 -4.68 9.08
N LEU A 99 -4.83 -4.42 9.36
CA LEU A 99 -3.70 -4.99 8.61
C LEU A 99 -3.23 -6.35 9.16
N GLY A 100 -3.66 -6.75 10.37
CA GLY A 100 -3.27 -8.01 11.01
C GLY A 100 -1.78 -8.07 11.38
N LEU A 101 -1.15 -6.91 11.64
CA LEU A 101 0.26 -6.81 12.00
C LEU A 101 0.47 -7.15 13.49
N THR A 102 1.66 -7.66 13.83
CA THR A 102 2.09 -7.73 15.25
C THR A 102 2.21 -6.31 15.82
N PRO A 103 2.12 -6.13 17.16
CA PRO A 103 2.27 -4.80 17.77
C PRO A 103 3.59 -4.11 17.40
N ALA A 104 4.70 -4.84 17.38
CA ALA A 104 6.01 -4.31 16.99
C ALA A 104 6.01 -3.83 15.53
N HIS A 105 5.48 -4.64 14.62
CA HIS A 105 5.38 -4.28 13.20
C HIS A 105 4.45 -3.06 13.00
N ALA A 106 3.30 -3.03 13.65
CA ALA A 106 2.38 -1.89 13.59
C ALA A 106 3.04 -0.60 14.10
N SER A 107 3.81 -0.67 15.19
CA SER A 107 4.57 0.47 15.73
C SER A 107 5.64 0.96 14.74
N SER A 108 6.37 0.06 14.09
CA SER A 108 7.34 0.40 13.05
C SER A 108 6.67 1.10 11.87
N ILE A 109 5.58 0.55 11.36
CA ILE A 109 4.82 1.15 10.25
C ILE A 109 4.25 2.53 10.64
N SER A 110 3.74 2.69 11.87
CA SER A 110 3.27 4.00 12.37
C SER A 110 4.40 5.03 12.39
N SER A 111 5.57 4.68 12.94
CA SER A 111 6.73 5.56 12.98
C SER A 111 7.23 5.95 11.58
N LYS A 112 7.24 5.01 10.64
CA LYS A 112 7.59 5.27 9.23
C LYS A 112 6.51 6.13 8.54
N ALA A 113 5.24 5.94 8.86
CA ALA A 113 4.15 6.77 8.35
C ALA A 113 4.32 8.22 8.81
N ASP A 114 4.65 8.44 10.08
CA ASP A 114 4.95 9.76 10.65
C ASP A 114 6.13 10.45 9.96
N ALA A 115 7.09 9.67 9.48
CA ALA A 115 8.23 10.15 8.68
C ALA A 115 7.86 10.35 7.18
N GLY A 116 6.63 10.06 6.76
CA GLY A 116 6.18 10.17 5.36
C GLY A 116 6.71 9.06 4.44
N LEU A 117 7.21 7.97 5.01
CA LEU A 117 7.81 6.83 4.28
C LEU A 117 6.80 5.72 3.96
N VAL A 118 5.52 5.91 4.29
CA VAL A 118 4.46 4.93 4.06
C VAL A 118 3.34 5.54 3.23
N VAL A 119 2.83 4.78 2.27
CA VAL A 119 1.57 5.06 1.59
C VAL A 119 0.51 4.16 2.20
N LEU A 120 -0.56 4.76 2.71
CA LEU A 120 -1.67 4.06 3.34
C LEU A 120 -2.88 4.04 2.40
N ARG A 121 -3.60 2.93 2.35
CA ARG A 121 -4.92 2.85 1.73
C ARG A 121 -5.96 2.65 2.79
N GLY A 122 -7.03 3.44 2.76
CA GLY A 122 -8.06 3.37 3.79
C GLY A 122 -9.10 4.47 3.65
N SER A 123 -9.72 4.82 4.77
CA SER A 123 -10.76 5.85 4.83
C SER A 123 -10.68 6.65 6.12
N ILE A 124 -11.00 7.95 6.01
CA ILE A 124 -11.14 8.84 7.17
C ILE A 124 -12.58 8.72 7.67
N LYS A 125 -12.75 8.45 8.98
CA LYS A 125 -14.06 8.38 9.64
C LYS A 125 -14.03 9.05 10.99
N ASN A 126 -15.18 9.53 11.43
CA ASN A 126 -15.34 9.99 12.80
C ASN A 126 -15.37 8.78 13.76
N HIS A 127 -14.60 8.85 14.84
CA HIS A 127 -14.51 7.85 15.89
C HIS A 127 -14.72 8.48 17.27
N ASN A 128 -15.27 7.70 18.22
CA ASN A 128 -15.46 8.17 19.59
C ASN A 128 -14.29 7.74 20.48
N PHE A 129 -13.56 8.70 20.99
CA PHE A 129 -12.44 8.52 21.91
C PHE A 129 -12.86 8.89 23.33
N GLY A 130 -13.55 8.00 24.04
CA GLY A 130 -13.97 8.24 25.42
C GLY A 130 -14.93 9.42 25.61
N GLY A 131 -15.93 9.54 24.72
CA GLY A 131 -16.94 10.62 24.74
C GLY A 131 -16.61 11.83 23.90
N ARG A 132 -15.46 11.88 23.23
CA ARG A 132 -15.07 12.93 22.27
C ARG A 132 -14.97 12.34 20.88
N THR A 133 -15.68 12.92 19.94
CA THR A 133 -15.63 12.49 18.53
C THR A 133 -14.50 13.23 17.81
N ALA A 134 -13.63 12.49 17.13
CA ALA A 134 -12.57 13.03 16.31
C ALA A 134 -12.32 12.13 15.07
N PRO A 135 -11.72 12.65 14.00
CA PRO A 135 -11.36 11.86 12.84
C PRO A 135 -10.31 10.80 13.18
N ARG A 136 -10.50 9.59 12.65
CA ARG A 136 -9.54 8.49 12.65
C ARG A 136 -9.36 7.98 11.21
N PHE A 137 -8.17 7.54 10.87
CA PHE A 137 -7.90 6.86 9.61
C PHE A 137 -7.89 5.35 9.83
N ASP A 138 -8.83 4.64 9.18
CA ASP A 138 -8.89 3.18 9.22
C ASP A 138 -8.14 2.61 8.01
N ALA A 139 -6.95 2.05 8.24
CA ALA A 139 -6.10 1.50 7.19
C ALA A 139 -6.59 0.10 6.75
N THR A 140 -6.61 -0.14 5.44
CA THR A 140 -6.88 -1.44 4.82
C THR A 140 -5.67 -2.02 4.10
N GLU A 141 -4.71 -1.18 3.71
CA GLU A 141 -3.40 -1.56 3.19
C GLU A 141 -2.37 -0.53 3.64
N ALA A 142 -1.14 -0.99 3.82
CA ALA A 142 0.03 -0.15 3.99
C ALA A 142 1.10 -0.58 2.99
N TRP A 143 1.89 0.39 2.53
CA TRP A 143 2.95 0.22 1.57
C TRP A 143 4.19 0.94 2.09
N ASP A 144 5.21 0.18 2.46
CA ASP A 144 6.44 0.66 3.08
C ASP A 144 7.48 1.01 2.03
N GLN A 145 8.15 2.15 2.19
CA GLN A 145 9.18 2.60 1.27
C GLN A 145 10.40 1.68 1.33
N VAL A 146 10.89 1.31 0.14
CA VAL A 146 12.16 0.61 -0.03
C VAL A 146 13.18 1.61 -0.57
N GLY A 147 14.38 1.60 0.02
CA GLY A 147 15.45 2.53 -0.34
C GLY A 147 15.31 3.92 0.30
N THR A 148 16.18 4.83 -0.14
CA THR A 148 16.33 6.18 0.44
C THR A 148 15.88 7.30 -0.48
N GLY A 149 15.27 6.96 -1.60
CA GLY A 149 14.79 7.93 -2.60
C GLY A 149 13.70 8.83 -2.04
N GLN A 150 13.66 10.08 -2.50
CA GLN A 150 12.64 11.04 -2.08
C GLN A 150 11.47 11.00 -3.06
N ALA A 151 10.28 10.69 -2.55
CA ALA A 151 9.08 10.61 -3.38
C ALA A 151 8.74 11.97 -4.01
N SER A 152 8.78 12.02 -5.32
CA SER A 152 8.37 13.17 -6.14
C SER A 152 7.66 12.70 -7.40
N GLY A 153 6.83 13.58 -7.99
CA GLY A 153 6.04 13.26 -9.17
C GLY A 153 4.71 12.57 -8.83
N THR A 154 4.22 11.80 -9.77
CA THR A 154 2.93 11.10 -9.66
C THR A 154 3.13 9.71 -9.05
N PHE A 155 2.19 9.28 -8.21
CA PHE A 155 2.19 7.95 -7.62
C PHE A 155 1.39 6.98 -8.48
N TYR A 156 2.00 5.83 -8.76
CA TYR A 156 1.42 4.76 -9.57
C TYR A 156 1.47 3.43 -8.82
N LYS A 157 0.55 2.54 -9.15
CA LYS A 157 0.73 1.11 -8.92
C LYS A 157 1.32 0.51 -10.18
N VAL A 158 2.47 -0.14 -10.07
CA VAL A 158 3.22 -0.76 -11.17
C VAL A 158 3.11 -2.28 -11.06
N VAL A 159 2.78 -2.92 -12.18
CA VAL A 159 2.66 -4.39 -12.29
C VAL A 159 3.45 -4.88 -13.49
N ASP A 160 4.37 -5.84 -13.30
CA ASP A 160 4.96 -6.62 -14.40
C ASP A 160 3.92 -7.63 -14.91
N ARG A 161 3.49 -7.45 -16.15
CA ARG A 161 2.49 -8.31 -16.80
C ARG A 161 3.08 -9.59 -17.37
N GLY A 162 4.38 -9.79 -17.24
CA GLY A 162 5.08 -10.97 -17.76
C GLY A 162 5.12 -11.04 -19.28
N ILE A 163 4.73 -9.99 -20.00
CA ILE A 163 4.70 -9.95 -21.46
C ILE A 163 6.15 -9.96 -22.00
N ARG A 164 6.40 -10.78 -22.99
CA ARG A 164 7.67 -10.84 -23.75
C ARG A 164 7.35 -10.74 -25.21
N CYS A 165 7.91 -9.75 -25.90
CA CYS A 165 7.64 -9.47 -27.31
C CYS A 165 8.77 -9.96 -28.19
N ILE A 166 8.45 -10.21 -29.46
CA ILE A 166 9.44 -10.54 -30.50
C ILE A 166 10.12 -9.27 -31.04
N THR A 167 9.43 -8.12 -30.89
CA THR A 167 9.91 -6.80 -31.34
C THR A 167 9.99 -5.84 -30.18
N THR A 168 10.86 -4.83 -30.31
CA THR A 168 11.03 -3.75 -29.33
C THR A 168 10.49 -2.43 -29.89
N PRO A 169 9.99 -1.54 -29.00
CA PRO A 169 9.80 -1.66 -27.56
C PRO A 169 8.66 -2.62 -27.17
N CYS A 170 8.83 -3.31 -26.02
CA CYS A 170 7.87 -4.27 -25.51
C CYS A 170 7.19 -3.76 -24.24
N PRO A 171 5.90 -3.45 -24.22
CA PRO A 171 5.21 -2.95 -23.04
C PRO A 171 4.94 -4.08 -22.03
N SER A 172 5.96 -4.42 -21.26
CA SER A 172 5.94 -5.50 -20.28
C SER A 172 5.25 -5.12 -18.96
N PHE A 173 5.20 -3.83 -18.66
CA PHE A 173 4.62 -3.31 -17.42
C PHE A 173 3.30 -2.58 -17.68
N GLU A 174 2.53 -2.45 -16.64
CA GLU A 174 1.35 -1.61 -16.56
C GLU A 174 1.46 -0.72 -15.33
N GLU A 175 1.22 0.57 -15.49
CA GLU A 175 1.06 1.51 -14.41
C GLU A 175 -0.38 1.97 -14.29
N ALA A 176 -0.87 2.09 -13.05
CA ALA A 176 -2.18 2.68 -12.76
C ALA A 176 -1.99 3.87 -11.81
N LYS A 177 -2.37 5.07 -12.24
CA LYS A 177 -2.29 6.27 -11.39
C LYS A 177 -3.15 6.08 -10.15
N LEU A 178 -2.57 6.24 -8.96
CA LEU A 178 -3.31 6.06 -7.70
C LEU A 178 -4.44 7.09 -7.57
N ASN A 179 -5.55 6.65 -7.00
CA ASN A 179 -6.78 7.44 -6.83
C ASN A 179 -7.41 7.91 -8.16
N SER A 180 -7.11 7.23 -9.27
CA SER A 180 -7.64 7.50 -10.60
C SER A 180 -8.02 6.18 -11.28
N SER A 181 -8.75 6.24 -12.36
CA SER A 181 -9.01 5.09 -13.25
C SER A 181 -8.00 4.99 -14.40
N ALA A 182 -7.09 5.94 -14.51
CA ALA A 182 -6.10 5.95 -15.60
C ALA A 182 -5.05 4.86 -15.40
N ALA A 183 -4.86 4.05 -16.44
CA ALA A 183 -3.81 3.04 -16.50
C ALA A 183 -3.15 3.09 -17.88
N THR A 184 -1.83 2.91 -17.91
CA THR A 184 -1.00 2.97 -19.13
C THR A 184 -0.05 1.79 -19.16
N LYS A 185 0.16 1.25 -20.35
CA LYS A 185 1.21 0.25 -20.60
C LYS A 185 2.54 0.94 -20.76
N MET A 186 3.58 0.42 -20.16
CA MET A 186 4.93 0.96 -20.25
C MET A 186 5.97 -0.14 -20.55
N VAL A 187 7.08 0.27 -21.11
CA VAL A 187 8.16 -0.61 -21.57
C VAL A 187 9.12 -0.89 -20.43
N GLY A 188 9.52 0.15 -19.70
CA GLY A 188 10.51 0.09 -18.65
C GLY A 188 10.01 0.64 -17.30
N PHE A 189 10.62 0.10 -16.26
CA PHE A 189 10.48 0.57 -14.89
C PHE A 189 11.88 0.87 -14.36
N ASP A 190 12.31 2.13 -14.47
CA ASP A 190 13.64 2.58 -14.10
C ASP A 190 13.69 2.94 -12.61
N LEU A 191 14.51 2.23 -11.86
CA LEU A 191 14.69 2.35 -10.42
C LEU A 191 15.95 3.16 -10.04
N SER A 192 16.71 3.69 -11.01
CA SER A 192 18.00 4.34 -10.78
C SER A 192 17.95 5.53 -9.83
N ASN A 193 16.80 6.23 -9.77
CA ASN A 193 16.62 7.40 -8.90
C ASN A 193 15.87 7.08 -7.59
N ALA A 194 15.53 5.82 -7.34
CA ALA A 194 14.78 5.41 -6.16
C ALA A 194 15.66 5.19 -4.90
N GLY A 195 16.97 5.38 -5.02
CA GLY A 195 17.92 5.23 -3.90
C GLY A 195 17.99 3.80 -3.36
N LEU A 196 17.89 2.81 -4.25
CA LEU A 196 17.94 1.39 -3.94
C LEU A 196 19.37 0.86 -4.11
N ASP A 197 19.77 -0.07 -3.25
CA ASP A 197 20.89 -0.96 -3.55
C ASP A 197 20.47 -2.10 -4.51
N GLY A 198 21.44 -2.94 -4.92
CA GLY A 198 21.20 -3.99 -5.91
C GLY A 198 20.17 -5.05 -5.44
N ASP A 199 20.21 -5.42 -4.17
CA ASP A 199 19.32 -6.44 -3.59
C ASP A 199 17.90 -5.87 -3.41
N GLN A 200 17.79 -4.61 -2.99
CA GLN A 200 16.53 -3.90 -2.90
C GLN A 200 15.88 -3.75 -4.27
N ALA A 201 16.64 -3.35 -5.30
CA ALA A 201 16.14 -3.23 -6.66
C ALA A 201 15.62 -4.58 -7.19
N ALA A 202 16.36 -5.66 -6.99
CA ALA A 202 15.94 -7.01 -7.35
C ALA A 202 14.63 -7.40 -6.63
N SER A 203 14.53 -7.11 -5.33
CA SER A 203 13.32 -7.37 -4.54
C SER A 203 12.11 -6.59 -5.04
N VAL A 204 12.29 -5.31 -5.41
CA VAL A 204 11.22 -4.48 -6.00
C VAL A 204 10.75 -5.05 -7.35
N TYR A 205 11.67 -5.51 -8.22
CA TYR A 205 11.28 -6.17 -9.48
C TYR A 205 10.51 -7.46 -9.24
N VAL A 206 10.89 -8.28 -8.27
CA VAL A 206 10.13 -9.49 -7.90
C VAL A 206 8.74 -9.11 -7.38
N ALA A 207 8.67 -8.13 -6.48
CA ALA A 207 7.39 -7.66 -5.93
C ALA A 207 6.48 -7.04 -6.99
N SER A 208 7.03 -6.47 -8.07
CA SER A 208 6.23 -5.89 -9.16
C SER A 208 5.35 -6.91 -9.89
N GLN A 209 5.65 -8.20 -9.80
CA GLN A 209 4.80 -9.28 -10.36
C GLN A 209 3.41 -9.31 -9.70
N THR A 210 3.31 -8.92 -8.44
CA THR A 210 2.04 -8.78 -7.70
C THR A 210 1.61 -7.32 -7.56
N GLY A 211 2.52 -6.40 -7.83
CA GLY A 211 2.35 -4.96 -7.80
C GLY A 211 3.13 -4.28 -6.70
N VAL A 212 3.75 -3.16 -7.06
CA VAL A 212 4.43 -2.23 -6.17
C VAL A 212 3.86 -0.83 -6.36
N LEU A 213 4.07 0.08 -5.39
CA LEU A 213 3.81 1.48 -5.65
C LEU A 213 5.13 2.18 -5.99
N ALA A 214 5.05 3.18 -6.86
CA ALA A 214 6.18 4.02 -7.22
C ALA A 214 5.72 5.48 -7.35
N ALA A 215 6.55 6.40 -6.87
CA ALA A 215 6.45 7.82 -7.19
C ALA A 215 7.46 8.13 -8.30
N GLY A 216 7.06 8.90 -9.30
CA GLY A 216 7.96 9.19 -10.42
C GLY A 216 7.29 9.96 -11.54
N SER A 217 7.95 9.95 -12.69
CA SER A 217 7.47 10.57 -13.92
C SER A 217 7.73 9.69 -15.13
N ASN A 218 6.84 9.79 -16.12
CA ASN A 218 6.99 9.07 -17.37
C ASN A 218 7.93 9.80 -18.32
N VAL A 219 8.81 9.03 -18.95
CA VAL A 219 9.71 9.49 -20.02
C VAL A 219 9.32 8.75 -21.29
N VAL A 220 9.03 9.52 -22.35
CA VAL A 220 8.68 8.97 -23.67
C VAL A 220 9.88 9.09 -24.58
N THR A 221 10.33 7.96 -25.14
CA THR A 221 11.36 7.90 -26.17
C THR A 221 10.69 7.65 -27.51
N PRO A 222 10.61 8.67 -28.41
CA PRO A 222 10.08 8.51 -29.74
C PRO A 222 10.96 7.55 -30.56
N ASN A 223 10.35 6.74 -31.42
CA ASN A 223 11.09 5.83 -32.31
C ASN A 223 12.09 4.91 -31.59
N ALA A 224 11.69 4.38 -30.45
CA ALA A 224 12.53 3.50 -29.61
C ALA A 224 12.81 2.12 -30.26
N GLY A 225 12.17 1.82 -31.38
CA GLY A 225 12.36 0.59 -32.14
C GLY A 225 11.26 0.35 -33.19
N PRO A 226 11.25 -0.85 -33.81
CA PRO A 226 10.26 -1.20 -34.82
C PRO A 226 8.80 -1.11 -34.39
N ALA A 227 8.53 -1.27 -33.08
CA ALA A 227 7.18 -1.18 -32.53
C ALA A 227 6.79 0.27 -32.11
N GLY A 228 7.63 1.28 -32.40
CA GLY A 228 7.32 2.69 -32.18
C GLY A 228 7.95 3.32 -30.94
N ALA A 229 7.20 4.15 -30.22
CA ALA A 229 7.67 4.84 -29.03
C ALA A 229 7.70 3.93 -27.80
N ALA A 230 8.65 4.17 -26.89
CA ALA A 230 8.71 3.57 -25.55
C ALA A 230 8.28 4.59 -24.50
N THR A 231 7.53 4.13 -23.51
CA THR A 231 7.26 4.88 -22.29
C THR A 231 7.89 4.14 -21.11
N ASP A 232 8.72 4.83 -20.34
CA ASP A 232 9.39 4.31 -19.17
C ASP A 232 9.00 5.12 -17.95
N LEU A 233 8.66 4.48 -16.83
CA LEU A 233 8.51 5.16 -15.56
C LEU A 233 9.86 5.27 -14.87
N VAL A 234 10.33 6.49 -14.65
CA VAL A 234 11.51 6.79 -13.85
C VAL A 234 11.06 7.02 -12.41
N ALA A 235 11.30 6.04 -11.55
CA ALA A 235 10.87 6.08 -10.15
C ALA A 235 11.84 6.88 -9.27
N THR A 236 11.31 7.75 -8.42
CA THR A 236 12.06 8.50 -7.40
C THR A 236 11.92 7.90 -6.01
N ALA A 237 10.90 7.08 -5.78
CA ALA A 237 10.70 6.26 -4.60
C ALA A 237 9.83 5.05 -4.95
N THR A 238 10.04 3.95 -4.24
CA THR A 238 9.28 2.71 -4.41
C THR A 238 8.77 2.22 -3.07
N TYR A 239 7.62 1.53 -3.11
CA TYR A 239 6.97 1.01 -1.91
C TYR A 239 6.49 -0.42 -2.16
N VAL A 240 6.75 -1.29 -1.20
CA VAL A 240 6.24 -2.66 -1.21
C VAL A 240 5.08 -2.82 -0.24
N ARG A 241 4.16 -3.71 -0.57
CA ARG A 241 2.99 -3.95 0.28
C ARG A 241 3.42 -4.56 1.60
N VAL A 242 2.98 -3.95 2.69
CA VAL A 242 3.14 -4.51 4.03
C VAL A 242 2.21 -5.70 4.18
N SER A 243 2.77 -6.84 4.51
CA SER A 243 2.03 -8.07 4.79
C SER A 243 2.24 -8.47 6.24
N PRO A 244 1.28 -9.13 6.88
CA PRO A 244 1.49 -9.71 8.19
C PRO A 244 2.70 -10.64 8.18
N ILE A 245 3.68 -10.36 9.02
CA ILE A 245 4.86 -11.20 9.24
C ILE A 245 4.77 -11.72 10.66
N ALA A 246 4.62 -13.02 10.81
CA ALA A 246 4.41 -13.66 12.11
C ALA A 246 5.60 -13.53 13.08
N ALA A 247 6.76 -13.14 12.57
CA ALA A 247 7.99 -12.97 13.34
C ALA A 247 8.75 -11.73 12.84
N TYR A 248 8.09 -10.56 12.86
CA TYR A 248 8.67 -9.31 12.41
C TYR A 248 9.80 -8.85 13.33
N CYS A 249 10.85 -8.28 12.72
CA CYS A 249 11.99 -7.71 13.44
C CYS A 249 12.61 -6.54 12.65
N ASP A 250 13.24 -5.62 13.39
CA ASP A 250 14.10 -4.56 12.84
C ASP A 250 15.59 -4.90 13.04
N ASP A 251 15.91 -5.70 14.08
CA ASP A 251 17.28 -6.15 14.39
C ASP A 251 17.30 -7.54 15.04
N ASP A 252 18.50 -8.12 15.16
CA ASP A 252 18.72 -9.46 15.68
C ASP A 252 18.27 -9.64 17.15
N SER A 253 18.30 -8.56 17.95
CA SER A 253 17.94 -8.64 19.38
C SER A 253 16.46 -8.89 19.61
N GLN A 254 15.64 -8.59 18.60
CA GLN A 254 14.20 -8.85 18.61
C GLN A 254 13.86 -10.30 18.26
N CYS A 255 14.84 -11.12 17.91
CA CYS A 255 14.62 -12.50 17.50
C CYS A 255 15.14 -13.50 18.53
N VAL A 256 14.35 -14.52 18.83
CA VAL A 256 14.69 -15.58 19.78
C VAL A 256 14.37 -16.96 19.21
N MET A 257 15.19 -17.94 19.57
CA MET A 257 14.90 -19.35 19.30
C MET A 257 13.94 -19.90 20.35
N THR A 258 12.79 -20.39 19.92
CA THR A 258 11.79 -21.00 20.81
C THR A 258 11.30 -22.33 20.26
N SER A 259 10.99 -23.29 21.15
CA SER A 259 10.30 -24.52 20.81
C SER A 259 8.77 -24.37 20.75
N SER A 260 8.23 -23.26 21.24
CA SER A 260 6.81 -22.89 21.16
C SER A 260 6.52 -22.05 19.91
N THR A 261 6.66 -22.66 18.74
CA THR A 261 6.57 -21.96 17.44
C THR A 261 5.14 -21.74 16.94
N LYS A 262 4.13 -22.21 17.66
CA LYS A 262 2.71 -22.07 17.29
C LYS A 262 1.93 -21.48 18.44
N SER A 263 1.08 -20.51 18.14
CA SER A 263 0.05 -20.05 19.06
C SER A 263 -0.99 -21.15 19.28
N ILE A 264 -1.45 -21.30 20.53
CA ILE A 264 -2.49 -22.24 20.93
C ILE A 264 -3.53 -21.49 21.78
N SER A 265 -4.79 -21.82 21.59
CA SER A 265 -5.90 -21.18 22.33
C SER A 265 -6.68 -22.14 23.22
N LYS A 266 -6.45 -23.45 23.08
CA LYS A 266 -7.14 -24.52 23.81
C LYS A 266 -6.29 -25.78 23.97
N LYS A 267 -6.56 -26.58 25.00
CA LYS A 267 -5.83 -27.81 25.34
C LYS A 267 -5.76 -28.84 24.17
N SER A 268 -6.76 -28.87 23.31
CA SER A 268 -6.77 -29.80 22.16
C SER A 268 -5.75 -29.45 21.07
N GLU A 269 -5.11 -28.29 21.16
CA GLU A 269 -4.08 -27.81 20.24
C GLU A 269 -2.66 -28.08 20.73
N CYS A 270 -2.51 -28.70 21.91
CA CYS A 270 -1.20 -29.06 22.44
C CYS A 270 -0.45 -30.00 21.50
N TYR A 271 0.83 -29.73 21.33
CA TYR A 271 1.70 -30.44 20.41
C TYR A 271 3.04 -30.80 21.04
N CYS A 272 3.75 -31.73 20.44
CA CYS A 272 5.12 -32.04 20.84
C CYS A 272 6.05 -30.91 20.45
N ARG A 273 6.73 -30.29 21.41
CA ARG A 273 7.81 -29.36 21.13
C ARG A 273 8.93 -30.08 20.39
N THR A 274 9.21 -29.63 19.18
CA THR A 274 10.25 -30.18 18.32
C THR A 274 11.46 -29.26 18.28
N CYS A 275 12.17 -29.19 17.15
CA CYS A 275 13.30 -28.30 17.01
C CYS A 275 12.87 -26.82 17.13
N PRO A 276 13.65 -26.00 17.86
CA PRO A 276 13.37 -24.58 17.97
C PRO A 276 13.30 -23.88 16.60
N GLY A 277 12.34 -22.98 16.46
CA GLY A 277 12.24 -22.03 15.36
C GLY A 277 12.51 -20.61 15.85
N ALA A 278 12.78 -19.69 14.91
CA ALA A 278 12.97 -18.27 15.24
C ALA A 278 11.63 -17.55 15.21
N LEU A 279 11.34 -16.80 16.26
CA LEU A 279 10.21 -15.88 16.36
C LEU A 279 10.70 -14.55 16.95
N ASP A 280 9.89 -13.50 16.80
CA ASP A 280 10.09 -12.28 17.59
C ASP A 280 9.84 -12.58 19.09
N VAL A 281 10.48 -11.79 19.95
CA VAL A 281 10.50 -12.01 21.41
C VAL A 281 9.10 -11.97 22.00
N ASP A 282 8.22 -11.07 21.51
CA ASP A 282 6.87 -10.91 22.05
C ASP A 282 6.00 -12.13 21.71
N THR A 283 5.96 -12.52 20.44
CA THR A 283 5.25 -13.73 20.01
C THR A 283 5.80 -15.00 20.66
N ALA A 284 7.11 -15.10 20.81
CA ALA A 284 7.72 -16.25 21.50
C ALA A 284 7.30 -16.31 22.95
N THR A 285 7.26 -15.16 23.65
CA THR A 285 6.86 -15.07 25.05
C THR A 285 5.39 -15.44 25.25
N GLU A 286 4.50 -14.92 24.40
CA GLU A 286 3.08 -15.28 24.43
C GLU A 286 2.87 -16.79 24.18
N ASN A 287 3.49 -17.33 23.15
CA ASN A 287 3.39 -18.76 22.83
C ASN A 287 3.91 -19.66 23.97
N GLU A 288 5.01 -19.26 24.64
CA GLU A 288 5.55 -20.00 25.81
C GLU A 288 4.58 -19.95 26.97
N GLN A 289 3.99 -18.80 27.28
CA GLN A 289 3.01 -18.64 28.35
C GLN A 289 1.75 -19.47 28.07
N ASP A 290 1.21 -19.39 26.87
CA ASP A 290 0.03 -20.16 26.45
C ASP A 290 0.31 -21.66 26.53
N TYR A 291 1.47 -22.09 26.06
CA TYR A 291 1.87 -23.50 26.14
C TYR A 291 2.01 -23.95 27.59
N ALA A 292 2.64 -23.17 28.45
CA ALA A 292 2.78 -23.47 29.86
C ALA A 292 1.42 -23.57 30.55
N ASN A 293 0.49 -22.67 30.24
CA ASN A 293 -0.84 -22.64 30.85
C ASN A 293 -1.75 -23.79 30.38
N LEU A 294 -1.77 -24.05 29.08
CA LEU A 294 -2.72 -24.97 28.47
C LEU A 294 -2.18 -26.39 28.34
N CYS A 295 -0.87 -26.57 28.15
CA CYS A 295 -0.23 -27.83 27.82
C CYS A 295 0.68 -28.41 28.94
N SER A 296 0.65 -27.85 30.16
CA SER A 296 1.47 -28.31 31.27
C SER A 296 1.26 -29.81 31.62
N THR A 297 0.09 -30.35 31.30
CA THR A 297 -0.26 -31.79 31.53
C THR A 297 -0.25 -32.62 30.24
N PHE A 298 0.25 -32.05 29.15
CA PHE A 298 0.31 -32.77 27.85
C PHE A 298 1.33 -33.90 27.92
N SER A 299 0.86 -35.15 27.78
CA SER A 299 1.65 -36.38 27.84
C SER A 299 1.57 -37.22 26.56
N GLY A 300 1.33 -36.57 25.41
CA GLY A 300 1.28 -37.24 24.13
C GLY A 300 2.62 -37.91 23.76
N PRO A 301 2.61 -38.94 22.90
CA PRO A 301 3.83 -39.56 22.42
C PRO A 301 4.62 -38.60 21.54
N CYS A 302 5.69 -38.04 22.09
CA CYS A 302 6.54 -37.09 21.36
C CYS A 302 7.72 -37.79 20.72
N PRO A 303 7.97 -37.61 19.41
CA PRO A 303 9.13 -38.19 18.75
C PRO A 303 10.41 -37.52 19.26
N ALA A 304 11.45 -38.32 19.48
CA ALA A 304 12.79 -37.82 19.70
C ALA A 304 13.36 -37.28 18.38
N VAL A 305 13.56 -35.97 18.28
CA VAL A 305 14.15 -35.33 17.11
C VAL A 305 15.53 -34.77 17.43
N LYS A 306 16.49 -35.00 16.53
CA LYS A 306 17.80 -34.38 16.65
C LYS A 306 17.78 -33.03 15.98
N CYS A 307 17.91 -31.97 16.78
CA CYS A 307 17.90 -30.59 16.27
C CYS A 307 19.32 -30.12 15.94
N MET A 308 19.46 -29.44 14.83
CA MET A 308 20.69 -28.71 14.51
C MET A 308 20.75 -27.40 15.30
N PHE A 309 21.93 -27.04 15.76
CA PHE A 309 22.14 -25.77 16.45
C PHE A 309 21.93 -24.64 15.44
N ARG A 310 21.09 -23.68 15.78
CA ARG A 310 20.79 -22.50 14.97
C ARG A 310 20.71 -21.26 15.85
N ALA A 311 20.99 -20.09 15.28
CA ALA A 311 20.79 -18.80 15.90
C ALA A 311 19.58 -18.10 15.28
N ALA A 312 18.85 -17.33 16.08
CA ALA A 312 17.83 -16.43 15.56
C ALA A 312 18.49 -15.16 15.04
N LYS A 313 18.16 -14.76 13.84
CA LYS A 313 18.64 -13.55 13.18
C LYS A 313 17.48 -12.84 12.48
N CYS A 314 17.55 -11.51 12.43
CA CYS A 314 16.64 -10.70 11.64
C CYS A 314 17.12 -10.66 10.20
N VAL A 315 16.40 -11.32 9.30
CA VAL A 315 16.73 -11.37 7.87
C VAL A 315 15.53 -10.82 7.11
N GLN A 316 15.71 -9.73 6.40
CA GLN A 316 14.63 -9.05 5.65
C GLN A 316 13.37 -8.81 6.51
N HIS A 317 13.57 -8.24 7.69
CA HIS A 317 12.51 -7.96 8.69
C HIS A 317 11.76 -9.21 9.19
N GLN A 318 12.34 -10.39 9.02
CA GLN A 318 11.76 -11.63 9.53
C GLN A 318 12.76 -12.39 10.39
N CYS A 319 12.34 -12.81 11.59
CA CYS A 319 13.15 -13.67 12.43
C CYS A 319 13.35 -15.04 11.77
N THR A 320 14.60 -15.36 11.45
CA THR A 320 14.98 -16.56 10.72
C THR A 320 16.00 -17.38 11.49
N ALA A 321 15.83 -18.69 11.52
CA ALA A 321 16.79 -19.61 12.13
C ALA A 321 17.95 -19.90 11.16
N VAL A 322 19.12 -19.29 11.40
CA VAL A 322 20.31 -19.45 10.56
C VAL A 322 21.32 -20.40 11.17
N ALA A 323 22.10 -21.09 10.33
CA ALA A 323 23.22 -21.90 10.80
C ALA A 323 24.26 -20.97 11.46
N PRO A 324 24.92 -21.41 12.55
CA PRO A 324 26.00 -20.63 13.12
C PRO A 324 27.13 -20.46 12.10
N VAL A 325 27.67 -19.25 11.98
CA VAL A 325 28.90 -19.03 11.21
C VAL A 325 30.03 -19.72 11.99
N VAL A 326 30.63 -20.73 11.40
CA VAL A 326 31.85 -21.35 11.96
C VAL A 326 32.99 -20.44 11.53
N GLU A 327 33.49 -19.62 12.47
CA GLU A 327 34.73 -18.86 12.28
C GLU A 327 35.96 -19.77 12.27
#